data_637663292c9c9b48f53651180e7ce745
#
_entry.id   637663292c9c9b48f53651180e7ce745
#
_cell.length_a   1.000
_cell.length_b   1.000
_cell.length_c   1.000
_cell.angle_alpha   90.00
_cell.angle_beta   90.00
_cell.angle_gamma   90.00
#
_symmetry.space_group_name_H-M   'P 1'
#
loop_
_entity.id
_entity.type
_entity.pdbx_description
1 polymer ?
#
loop_
_entity_poly.entity_id
_entity_poly.type
_entity_poly.pdbx_seq_one_letter_code
_entity_poly.pdbx_strand_id
1 'polypeptide(L)'
;MKQKVAAKANLIALLDNTYPGVNKLFNSPAREDGSEKWVDYAYSFWHVDCVRKTGLKAFTVRYEAFCRKHHYIYQPSKPEELFNASKELVAVFPKETSYKLLIQQSIQQLNLASAHIEQLRREMNALASTLPEYEVVMGMYGVGKTYGPQLIAEIGDVSRFTHREAITAFAGVDPGVELSGQHNSKSNKASKCGTGRLRKTLFQVMTTLLQNAPENEPVYQFLNRKRSEGKPYYVYMTAGANKFLRIYYGKVKAHLRSLEQNE
;
A
#
# COMPACT_ATOMS: atom_id res chain seq x y z
N MET A 1 3.77 2.43 -9.91
CA MET A 1 2.59 2.84 -9.08
C MET A 1 1.62 3.79 -9.82
N LYS A 2 2.03 4.94 -10.35
CA LYS A 2 1.11 5.85 -11.06
C LYS A 2 0.34 5.19 -12.22
N GLN A 3 1.03 4.39 -13.04
CA GLN A 3 0.41 3.66 -14.16
C GLN A 3 -0.66 2.65 -13.67
N LYS A 4 -0.40 1.88 -12.61
CA LYS A 4 -1.40 0.97 -12.02
C LYS A 4 -2.63 1.73 -11.55
N VAL A 5 -2.44 2.86 -10.86
CA VAL A 5 -3.57 3.69 -10.37
C VAL A 5 -4.39 4.24 -11.54
N ALA A 6 -3.74 4.75 -12.58
CA ALA A 6 -4.44 5.25 -13.78
C ALA A 6 -5.18 4.13 -14.52
N ALA A 7 -4.54 2.96 -14.73
CA ALA A 7 -5.17 1.81 -15.38
C ALA A 7 -6.39 1.31 -14.57
N LYS A 8 -6.28 1.28 -13.23
CA LYS A 8 -7.41 0.89 -12.36
C LYS A 8 -8.56 1.90 -12.44
N ALA A 9 -8.27 3.20 -12.42
CA ALA A 9 -9.28 4.24 -12.54
C ALA A 9 -10.01 4.18 -13.90
N ASN A 10 -9.26 4.01 -14.99
CA ASN A 10 -9.83 3.88 -16.33
C ASN A 10 -10.72 2.63 -16.46
N LEU A 11 -10.27 1.49 -15.91
CA LEU A 11 -11.07 0.26 -15.89
C LEU A 11 -12.37 0.44 -15.11
N ILE A 12 -12.33 1.07 -13.93
CA ILE A 12 -13.52 1.33 -13.11
C ILE A 12 -14.48 2.24 -13.88
N ALA A 13 -14.01 3.33 -14.49
CA ALA A 13 -14.85 4.23 -15.26
C ALA A 13 -15.53 3.54 -16.45
N LEU A 14 -14.84 2.59 -17.11
CA LEU A 14 -15.43 1.79 -18.18
C LEU A 14 -16.47 0.79 -17.64
N LEU A 15 -16.17 0.13 -16.52
CA LEU A 15 -17.06 -0.84 -15.89
C LEU A 15 -18.31 -0.17 -15.28
N ASP A 16 -18.23 1.06 -14.80
CA ASP A 16 -19.39 1.79 -14.28
C ASP A 16 -20.48 1.98 -15.34
N ASN A 17 -20.14 1.92 -16.64
CA ASN A 17 -21.11 1.94 -17.73
C ASN A 17 -21.67 0.57 -18.12
N THR A 18 -21.06 -0.54 -17.70
CA THR A 18 -21.47 -1.91 -18.06
C THR A 18 -21.87 -2.76 -16.86
N TYR A 19 -21.19 -2.58 -15.73
CA TYR A 19 -21.46 -3.25 -14.45
C TYR A 19 -21.12 -2.31 -13.28
N PRO A 20 -21.98 -1.33 -12.98
CA PRO A 20 -21.72 -0.34 -11.94
C PRO A 20 -21.36 -0.95 -10.59
N GLY A 21 -20.30 -0.45 -9.95
CA GLY A 21 -19.90 -0.87 -8.62
C GLY A 21 -19.27 -2.27 -8.51
N VAL A 22 -18.94 -2.94 -9.62
CA VAL A 22 -18.33 -4.28 -9.61
C VAL A 22 -17.04 -4.36 -8.79
N ASN A 23 -16.28 -3.28 -8.71
CA ASN A 23 -15.07 -3.16 -7.90
C ASN A 23 -15.31 -3.19 -6.38
N LYS A 24 -16.56 -3.07 -5.94
CA LYS A 24 -16.96 -3.09 -4.52
C LYS A 24 -17.61 -4.40 -4.08
N LEU A 25 -17.83 -5.35 -5.00
CA LEU A 25 -18.52 -6.61 -4.72
C LEU A 25 -17.70 -7.59 -3.85
N PHE A 26 -16.40 -7.38 -3.75
CA PHE A 26 -15.48 -8.26 -3.03
C PHE A 26 -14.54 -7.47 -2.13
N ASN A 27 -14.50 -7.83 -0.84
CA ASN A 27 -13.59 -7.26 0.16
C ASN A 27 -12.28 -8.09 0.27
N SER A 28 -11.82 -8.67 -0.83
CA SER A 28 -10.60 -9.47 -0.83
C SER A 28 -9.39 -8.60 -1.11
N PRO A 29 -8.29 -8.74 -0.35
CA PRO A 29 -7.04 -8.06 -0.67
C PRO A 29 -6.48 -8.56 -2.01
N ALA A 30 -5.59 -7.78 -2.60
CA ALA A 30 -4.81 -8.23 -3.75
C ALA A 30 -3.93 -9.42 -3.35
N ARG A 31 -3.72 -10.36 -4.27
CA ARG A 31 -2.83 -11.51 -4.09
C ARG A 31 -1.36 -11.07 -4.19
N GLU A 32 -0.46 -12.00 -3.89
CA GLU A 32 1.00 -11.77 -3.97
C GLU A 32 1.48 -11.43 -5.39
N ASP A 33 0.78 -11.89 -6.42
CA ASP A 33 1.03 -11.54 -7.83
C ASP A 33 0.41 -10.19 -8.23
N GLY A 34 -0.28 -9.53 -7.31
CA GLY A 34 -0.96 -8.26 -7.51
C GLY A 34 -2.33 -8.35 -8.18
N SER A 35 -2.86 -9.58 -8.44
CA SER A 35 -4.21 -9.78 -8.98
C SER A 35 -5.29 -9.49 -7.93
N GLU A 36 -6.45 -9.02 -8.39
CA GLU A 36 -7.59 -8.66 -7.53
C GLU A 36 -8.84 -9.46 -7.97
N LYS A 37 -9.55 -10.08 -7.02
CA LYS A 37 -10.72 -10.95 -7.30
C LYS A 37 -11.80 -10.26 -8.14
N TRP A 38 -12.07 -8.97 -7.88
CA TRP A 38 -13.08 -8.24 -8.63
C TRP A 38 -12.67 -8.02 -10.10
N VAL A 39 -11.36 -7.91 -10.39
CA VAL A 39 -10.81 -7.77 -11.76
C VAL A 39 -11.00 -9.07 -12.54
N ASP A 40 -10.66 -10.21 -11.93
CA ASP A 40 -10.88 -11.54 -12.54
C ASP A 40 -12.37 -11.81 -12.74
N TYR A 41 -13.19 -11.38 -11.78
CA TYR A 41 -14.66 -11.47 -11.91
C TYR A 41 -15.17 -10.61 -13.08
N ALA A 42 -14.72 -9.36 -13.17
CA ALA A 42 -15.07 -8.46 -14.26
C ALA A 42 -14.61 -8.97 -15.63
N TYR A 43 -13.49 -9.68 -15.72
CA TYR A 43 -13.05 -10.34 -16.95
C TYR A 43 -14.05 -11.37 -17.44
N SER A 44 -14.64 -12.14 -16.52
CA SER A 44 -15.61 -13.21 -16.82
C SER A 44 -17.05 -12.70 -16.95
N PHE A 45 -17.40 -11.71 -16.12
CA PHE A 45 -18.75 -11.15 -15.99
C PHE A 45 -18.72 -9.62 -16.20
N TRP A 46 -18.23 -9.21 -17.35
CA TRP A 46 -17.92 -7.82 -17.70
C TRP A 46 -19.13 -6.89 -17.84
N HIS A 47 -20.34 -7.43 -17.90
CA HIS A 47 -21.60 -6.70 -18.04
C HIS A 47 -22.64 -7.28 -17.09
N VAL A 48 -23.50 -6.44 -16.53
CA VAL A 48 -24.56 -6.88 -15.60
C VAL A 48 -25.46 -7.96 -16.18
N ASP A 49 -25.74 -7.94 -17.48
CA ASP A 49 -26.51 -8.98 -18.19
C ASP A 49 -25.78 -10.32 -18.29
N CYS A 50 -24.51 -10.40 -18.00
CA CYS A 50 -23.80 -11.68 -17.86
C CYS A 50 -24.26 -12.46 -16.62
N VAL A 51 -24.87 -11.76 -15.68
CA VAL A 51 -25.39 -12.28 -14.42
C VAL A 51 -26.93 -12.40 -14.51
N ARG A 52 -27.64 -11.28 -14.63
CA ARG A 52 -29.11 -11.22 -14.49
C ARG A 52 -29.88 -11.96 -15.58
N LYS A 53 -29.36 -12.01 -16.83
CA LYS A 53 -30.06 -12.68 -17.96
C LYS A 53 -29.85 -14.19 -18.02
N THR A 54 -28.95 -14.75 -17.18
CA THR A 54 -28.68 -16.19 -17.21
C THR A 54 -29.53 -16.99 -16.24
N GLY A 55 -30.23 -16.35 -15.31
CA GLY A 55 -30.95 -17.00 -14.23
C GLY A 55 -30.03 -17.48 -13.10
N LEU A 56 -30.54 -17.52 -11.87
CA LEU A 56 -29.77 -17.80 -10.67
C LEU A 56 -29.01 -19.14 -10.72
N LYS A 57 -29.72 -20.22 -11.10
CA LYS A 57 -29.12 -21.59 -11.16
C LYS A 57 -27.92 -21.63 -12.11
N ALA A 58 -28.08 -21.12 -13.33
CA ALA A 58 -27.01 -21.10 -14.32
C ALA A 58 -25.86 -20.17 -13.92
N PHE A 59 -26.17 -19.03 -13.31
CA PHE A 59 -25.15 -18.14 -12.79
C PHE A 59 -24.35 -18.79 -11.64
N THR A 60 -25.02 -19.51 -10.72
CA THR A 60 -24.37 -20.23 -9.61
C THR A 60 -23.32 -21.21 -10.14
N VAL A 61 -23.66 -22.03 -11.13
CA VAL A 61 -22.72 -22.97 -11.74
C VAL A 61 -21.53 -22.25 -12.38
N ARG A 62 -21.80 -21.17 -13.10
CA ARG A 62 -20.72 -20.36 -13.73
C ARG A 62 -19.82 -19.67 -12.70
N TYR A 63 -20.38 -19.20 -11.59
CA TYR A 63 -19.63 -18.57 -10.52
C TYR A 63 -18.78 -19.60 -9.75
N GLU A 64 -19.31 -20.80 -9.52
CA GLU A 64 -18.53 -21.90 -8.94
C GLU A 64 -17.34 -22.29 -9.84
N ALA A 65 -17.58 -22.44 -11.16
CA ALA A 65 -16.52 -22.69 -12.13
C ALA A 65 -15.47 -21.56 -12.16
N PHE A 66 -15.91 -20.31 -12.06
CA PHE A 66 -15.03 -19.15 -11.91
C PHE A 66 -14.15 -19.26 -10.64
N CYS A 67 -14.74 -19.56 -9.50
CA CYS A 67 -14.00 -19.71 -8.25
C CYS A 67 -12.97 -20.84 -8.36
N ARG A 68 -13.34 -21.99 -8.91
CA ARG A 68 -12.44 -23.13 -9.14
C ARG A 68 -11.29 -22.78 -10.08
N LYS A 69 -11.59 -22.15 -11.22
CA LYS A 69 -10.58 -21.73 -12.21
C LYS A 69 -9.53 -20.78 -11.65
N HIS A 70 -9.96 -19.84 -10.80
CA HIS A 70 -9.10 -18.81 -10.25
C HIS A 70 -8.63 -19.12 -8.81
N HIS A 71 -8.88 -20.33 -8.30
CA HIS A 71 -8.51 -20.77 -6.95
C HIS A 71 -9.04 -19.84 -5.84
N TYR A 72 -10.29 -19.34 -6.00
CA TYR A 72 -10.99 -18.58 -4.97
C TYR A 72 -11.83 -19.51 -4.10
N ILE A 73 -11.95 -19.18 -2.81
CA ILE A 73 -12.87 -19.86 -1.92
C ILE A 73 -14.30 -19.58 -2.40
N TYR A 74 -15.04 -20.66 -2.68
CA TYR A 74 -16.46 -20.58 -3.01
C TYR A 74 -17.30 -20.42 -1.74
N GLN A 75 -18.19 -19.42 -1.74
CA GLN A 75 -19.16 -19.17 -0.69
C GLN A 75 -20.55 -19.41 -1.27
N PRO A 76 -21.36 -20.37 -0.75
CA PRO A 76 -22.66 -20.73 -1.34
C PRO A 76 -23.68 -19.58 -1.45
N SER A 77 -23.65 -18.64 -0.51
CA SER A 77 -24.54 -17.47 -0.49
C SER A 77 -24.16 -16.38 -1.51
N LYS A 78 -22.89 -16.34 -1.93
CA LYS A 78 -22.38 -15.25 -2.76
C LYS A 78 -23.01 -15.15 -4.16
N PRO A 79 -23.28 -16.26 -4.90
CA PRO A 79 -23.97 -16.18 -6.18
C PRO A 79 -25.35 -15.52 -6.08
N GLU A 80 -26.12 -15.85 -5.05
CA GLU A 80 -27.45 -15.27 -4.85
C GLU A 80 -27.38 -13.77 -4.53
N GLU A 81 -26.45 -13.37 -3.66
CA GLU A 81 -26.16 -11.97 -3.36
C GLU A 81 -25.83 -11.18 -4.62
N LEU A 82 -24.87 -11.68 -5.43
CA LEU A 82 -24.46 -11.04 -6.68
C LEU A 82 -25.59 -10.97 -7.71
N PHE A 83 -26.39 -12.04 -7.81
CA PHE A 83 -27.52 -12.12 -8.73
C PHE A 83 -28.60 -11.11 -8.35
N ASN A 84 -28.96 -11.03 -7.07
CA ASN A 84 -29.97 -10.08 -6.59
C ASN A 84 -29.49 -8.63 -6.74
N ALA A 85 -28.25 -8.33 -6.36
CA ALA A 85 -27.66 -7.01 -6.59
C ALA A 85 -27.68 -6.62 -8.08
N SER A 86 -27.45 -7.57 -8.98
CA SER A 86 -27.45 -7.29 -10.43
C SER A 86 -28.79 -6.85 -11.01
N LYS A 87 -29.91 -7.18 -10.34
CA LYS A 87 -31.26 -6.81 -10.81
C LYS A 87 -31.52 -5.31 -10.70
N GLU A 88 -30.91 -4.66 -9.71
CA GLU A 88 -31.09 -3.23 -9.43
C GLU A 88 -30.13 -2.34 -10.24
N LEU A 89 -29.13 -2.93 -10.90
CA LEU A 89 -28.14 -2.18 -11.64
C LEU A 89 -28.61 -1.86 -13.07
N VAL A 90 -28.32 -0.63 -13.50
CA VAL A 90 -28.58 -0.16 -14.86
C VAL A 90 -27.24 0.00 -15.58
N ALA A 91 -27.04 -0.76 -16.66
CA ALA A 91 -25.92 -0.55 -17.57
C ALA A 91 -26.31 0.51 -18.62
N VAL A 92 -25.42 1.48 -18.84
CA VAL A 92 -25.57 2.52 -19.85
C VAL A 92 -25.21 2.00 -21.23
N PHE A 93 -24.11 1.23 -21.32
CA PHE A 93 -23.68 0.63 -22.57
C PHE A 93 -24.36 -0.71 -22.82
N PRO A 94 -24.67 -1.04 -24.07
CA PRO A 94 -25.26 -2.34 -24.42
C PRO A 94 -24.22 -3.47 -24.26
N LYS A 95 -24.72 -4.72 -24.13
CA LYS A 95 -23.88 -5.91 -24.05
C LYS A 95 -23.36 -6.30 -25.43
N GLU A 96 -22.33 -5.61 -25.92
CA GLU A 96 -21.73 -5.83 -27.23
C GLU A 96 -20.27 -6.28 -27.14
N THR A 97 -19.81 -6.98 -28.19
CA THR A 97 -18.44 -7.55 -28.23
C THR A 97 -17.36 -6.47 -28.17
N SER A 98 -17.61 -5.27 -28.71
CA SER A 98 -16.71 -4.12 -28.69
C SER A 98 -16.38 -3.69 -27.26
N TYR A 99 -17.39 -3.52 -26.41
CA TYR A 99 -17.19 -3.17 -24.99
C TYR A 99 -16.51 -4.28 -24.20
N LYS A 100 -16.84 -5.55 -24.50
CA LYS A 100 -16.15 -6.69 -23.92
C LYS A 100 -14.65 -6.63 -24.20
N LEU A 101 -14.27 -6.38 -25.46
CA LEU A 101 -12.87 -6.29 -25.86
C LEU A 101 -12.14 -5.16 -25.14
N LEU A 102 -12.75 -3.96 -25.09
CA LEU A 102 -12.17 -2.81 -24.38
C LEU A 102 -11.93 -3.10 -22.88
N ILE A 103 -12.91 -3.71 -22.21
CA ILE A 103 -12.80 -4.09 -20.80
C ILE A 103 -11.68 -5.12 -20.61
N GLN A 104 -11.64 -6.15 -21.45
CA GLN A 104 -10.61 -7.20 -21.36
C GLN A 104 -9.20 -6.64 -21.60
N GLN A 105 -9.03 -5.74 -22.56
CA GLN A 105 -7.75 -5.05 -22.79
C GLN A 105 -7.34 -4.15 -21.60
N SER A 106 -8.30 -3.41 -21.05
CA SER A 106 -8.04 -2.58 -19.85
C SER A 106 -7.64 -3.43 -18.64
N ILE A 107 -8.25 -4.60 -18.46
CA ILE A 107 -7.88 -5.57 -17.43
C ILE A 107 -6.46 -6.11 -17.67
N GLN A 108 -6.13 -6.47 -18.90
CA GLN A 108 -4.78 -6.94 -19.24
C GLN A 108 -3.71 -5.89 -18.92
N GLN A 109 -3.96 -4.61 -19.26
CA GLN A 109 -3.06 -3.50 -18.92
C GLN A 109 -2.88 -3.33 -17.40
N LEU A 110 -3.98 -3.44 -16.63
CA LEU A 110 -3.92 -3.37 -15.18
C LEU A 110 -3.12 -4.53 -14.58
N ASN A 111 -3.37 -5.75 -15.06
CA ASN A 111 -2.68 -6.96 -14.60
C ASN A 111 -1.19 -6.91 -14.94
N LEU A 112 -0.82 -6.46 -16.13
CA LEU A 112 0.57 -6.26 -16.53
C LEU A 112 1.29 -5.25 -15.62
N ALA A 113 0.64 -4.10 -15.37
CA ALA A 113 1.19 -3.09 -14.47
C ALA A 113 1.33 -3.61 -13.03
N SER A 114 0.40 -4.46 -12.58
CA SER A 114 0.45 -5.09 -11.26
C SER A 114 1.59 -6.09 -11.16
N ALA A 115 1.72 -6.99 -12.13
CA ALA A 115 2.79 -7.99 -12.20
C ALA A 115 4.19 -7.35 -12.20
N HIS A 116 4.39 -6.29 -13.00
CA HIS A 116 5.66 -5.55 -13.01
C HIS A 116 6.00 -4.94 -11.65
N ILE A 117 5.01 -4.38 -10.94
CA ILE A 117 5.23 -3.83 -9.60
C ILE A 117 5.65 -4.92 -8.62
N GLU A 118 4.99 -6.07 -8.64
CA GLU A 118 5.32 -7.16 -7.72
C GLU A 118 6.67 -7.82 -8.07
N GLN A 119 7.01 -7.90 -9.35
CA GLN A 119 8.35 -8.32 -9.78
C GLN A 119 9.42 -7.38 -9.23
N LEU A 120 9.29 -6.06 -9.47
CA LEU A 120 10.24 -5.07 -8.95
C LEU A 120 10.35 -5.10 -7.42
N ARG A 121 9.25 -5.34 -6.70
CA ARG A 121 9.29 -5.50 -5.24
C ARG A 121 10.09 -6.70 -4.81
N ARG A 122 9.93 -7.85 -5.50
CA ARG A 122 10.72 -9.06 -5.23
C ARG A 122 12.21 -8.82 -5.48
N GLU A 123 12.55 -8.21 -6.60
CA GLU A 123 13.93 -7.88 -6.95
C GLU A 123 14.56 -6.89 -5.97
N MET A 124 13.83 -5.83 -5.60
CA MET A 124 14.28 -4.88 -4.56
C MET A 124 14.53 -5.58 -3.23
N ASN A 125 13.64 -6.49 -2.83
CA ASN A 125 13.80 -7.23 -1.57
C ASN A 125 14.98 -8.20 -1.64
N ALA A 126 15.18 -8.88 -2.78
CA ALA A 126 16.33 -9.76 -3.00
C ALA A 126 17.65 -9.00 -2.94
N LEU A 127 17.73 -7.83 -3.57
CA LEU A 127 18.92 -6.97 -3.47
C LEU A 127 19.13 -6.46 -2.03
N ALA A 128 18.08 -5.98 -1.38
CA ALA A 128 18.19 -5.50 -0.01
C ALA A 128 18.64 -6.59 0.97
N SER A 129 18.23 -7.86 0.76
CA SER A 129 18.60 -8.97 1.63
C SER A 129 20.10 -9.33 1.58
N THR A 130 20.86 -8.79 0.63
CA THR A 130 22.33 -8.95 0.59
C THR A 130 23.05 -7.90 1.44
N LEU A 131 22.35 -6.90 1.96
CA LEU A 131 22.95 -5.83 2.76
C LEU A 131 22.99 -6.21 4.25
N PRO A 132 24.07 -5.88 4.97
CA PRO A 132 24.27 -6.31 6.35
C PRO A 132 23.18 -5.79 7.31
N GLU A 133 22.62 -4.62 7.06
CA GLU A 133 21.55 -4.03 7.88
C GLU A 133 20.16 -4.63 7.67
N TYR A 134 19.97 -5.47 6.66
CA TYR A 134 18.64 -5.94 6.24
C TYR A 134 17.85 -6.58 7.39
N GLU A 135 18.43 -7.54 8.11
CA GLU A 135 17.75 -8.27 9.19
C GLU A 135 17.31 -7.33 10.31
N VAL A 136 18.15 -6.37 10.67
CA VAL A 136 17.83 -5.38 11.71
C VAL A 136 16.70 -4.48 11.28
N VAL A 137 16.69 -4.05 10.02
CA VAL A 137 15.63 -3.20 9.47
C VAL A 137 14.31 -3.96 9.36
N MET A 138 14.35 -5.20 8.88
CA MET A 138 13.15 -6.05 8.76
C MET A 138 12.58 -6.45 10.12
N GLY A 139 13.39 -6.49 11.18
CA GLY A 139 12.95 -6.71 12.56
C GLY A 139 12.28 -5.49 13.21
N MET A 140 12.19 -4.35 12.54
CA MET A 140 11.49 -3.18 13.07
C MET A 140 9.99 -3.25 12.80
N TYR A 141 9.17 -2.94 13.80
CA TYR A 141 7.71 -2.92 13.64
C TYR A 141 7.24 -1.92 12.57
N GLY A 142 6.22 -2.31 11.83
CA GLY A 142 5.68 -1.52 10.72
C GLY A 142 6.49 -1.58 9.44
N VAL A 143 7.66 -2.24 9.48
CA VAL A 143 8.53 -2.46 8.34
C VAL A 143 8.33 -3.88 7.82
N GLY A 144 7.92 -4.02 6.58
CA GLY A 144 7.75 -5.31 5.92
C GLY A 144 8.52 -5.34 4.61
N LYS A 145 8.38 -6.43 3.84
CA LYS A 145 9.06 -6.66 2.56
C LYS A 145 8.89 -5.55 1.51
N THR A 146 7.95 -4.63 1.71
CA THR A 146 7.77 -3.45 0.84
C THR A 146 8.52 -2.23 1.36
N TYR A 147 8.41 -1.93 2.66
CA TYR A 147 8.98 -0.70 3.22
C TYR A 147 10.42 -0.86 3.68
N GLY A 148 10.85 -2.07 4.08
CA GLY A 148 12.24 -2.35 4.46
C GLY A 148 13.23 -2.02 3.34
N PRO A 149 13.10 -2.64 2.16
CA PRO A 149 13.96 -2.32 1.01
C PRO A 149 13.88 -0.85 0.59
N GLN A 150 12.70 -0.21 0.68
CA GLN A 150 12.57 1.21 0.38
C GLN A 150 13.31 2.09 1.38
N LEU A 151 13.24 1.79 2.68
CA LEU A 151 13.99 2.52 3.71
C LEU A 151 15.49 2.39 3.50
N ILE A 152 15.97 1.17 3.26
CA ILE A 152 17.39 0.91 3.01
C ILE A 152 17.85 1.69 1.77
N ALA A 153 17.11 1.61 0.66
CA ALA A 153 17.47 2.30 -0.59
C ALA A 153 17.44 3.83 -0.48
N GLU A 154 16.47 4.40 0.25
CA GLU A 154 16.32 5.85 0.39
C GLU A 154 17.30 6.45 1.41
N ILE A 155 17.64 5.69 2.46
CA ILE A 155 18.59 6.13 3.49
C ILE A 155 20.03 5.88 3.02
N GLY A 156 20.29 4.73 2.38
CA GLY A 156 21.64 4.31 2.02
C GLY A 156 22.49 4.00 3.24
N ASP A 157 23.81 4.12 3.09
CA ASP A 157 24.76 3.88 4.18
C ASP A 157 24.52 4.81 5.37
N VAL A 158 24.22 4.20 6.53
CA VAL A 158 23.98 4.93 7.79
C VAL A 158 25.24 5.57 8.33
N SER A 159 26.42 5.07 8.00
CA SER A 159 27.71 5.59 8.48
C SER A 159 27.98 7.02 8.03
N ARG A 160 27.39 7.45 6.90
CA ARG A 160 27.49 8.81 6.36
C ARG A 160 26.85 9.87 7.27
N PHE A 161 26.00 9.47 8.21
CA PHE A 161 25.39 10.38 9.17
C PHE A 161 26.21 10.42 10.45
N THR A 162 26.74 11.58 10.80
CA THR A 162 27.58 11.77 11.98
C THR A 162 26.79 11.57 13.29
N HIS A 163 25.51 11.94 13.29
CA HIS A 163 24.62 11.85 14.46
C HIS A 163 23.15 11.62 14.01
N ARG A 164 22.31 11.21 14.96
CA ARG A 164 20.89 10.85 14.72
C ARG A 164 20.01 12.00 14.23
N GLU A 165 20.39 13.24 14.50
CA GLU A 165 19.70 14.44 14.02
C GLU A 165 19.95 14.65 12.52
N ALA A 166 21.11 14.24 12.00
CA ALA A 166 21.45 14.36 10.58
C ALA A 166 20.54 13.50 9.70
N ILE A 167 20.19 12.28 10.12
CA ILE A 167 19.25 11.43 9.36
C ILE A 167 17.84 11.99 9.39
N THR A 168 17.39 12.63 10.47
CA THR A 168 16.05 13.25 10.52
C THR A 168 15.98 14.53 9.66
N ALA A 169 17.04 15.31 9.59
CA ALA A 169 17.18 16.45 8.69
C ALA A 169 17.22 15.98 7.22
N PHE A 170 17.96 14.90 6.91
CA PHE A 170 17.98 14.28 5.59
C PHE A 170 16.60 13.84 5.12
N ALA A 171 15.75 13.34 6.01
CA ALA A 171 14.36 13.01 5.71
C ALA A 171 13.44 14.25 5.68
N GLY A 172 13.88 15.39 6.23
CA GLY A 172 13.10 16.61 6.39
C GLY A 172 11.90 16.43 7.32
N VAL A 173 12.05 15.61 8.36
CA VAL A 173 11.08 15.40 9.44
C VAL A 173 11.53 16.06 10.76
N ASP A 174 12.62 16.78 10.72
CA ASP A 174 13.10 17.66 11.78
C ASP A 174 12.23 18.93 11.87
N PRO A 175 12.10 19.56 13.04
CA PRO A 175 11.45 20.86 13.15
C PRO A 175 12.27 21.91 12.41
N GLY A 176 11.66 22.62 11.48
CA GLY A 176 12.27 23.77 10.83
C GLY A 176 12.53 24.88 11.87
N VAL A 177 13.65 25.54 11.79
CA VAL A 177 13.98 26.67 12.65
C VAL A 177 13.56 27.95 11.94
N GLU A 178 12.45 28.55 12.36
CA GLU A 178 12.08 29.91 11.92
C GLU A 178 12.66 30.91 12.94
N LEU A 179 13.86 31.41 12.63
CA LEU A 179 14.50 32.49 13.35
C LEU A 179 14.32 33.79 12.55
N SER A 180 13.50 34.70 13.00
CA SER A 180 13.51 36.08 12.53
C SER A 180 13.83 37.03 13.69
N GLY A 181 15.07 37.45 13.74
CA GLY A 181 15.55 38.37 14.79
C GLY A 181 15.38 37.79 16.22
N GLN A 182 14.66 38.54 17.08
CA GLN A 182 14.42 38.12 18.48
C GLN A 182 13.18 37.21 18.64
N HIS A 183 12.51 36.80 17.55
CA HIS A 183 11.28 36.03 17.65
C HIS A 183 11.55 34.53 17.42
N ASN A 184 11.46 33.73 18.49
CA ASN A 184 11.47 32.29 18.43
C ASN A 184 10.00 31.79 18.24
N SER A 185 9.68 31.22 17.07
CA SER A 185 8.37 30.62 16.86
C SER A 185 8.13 29.46 17.82
N LYS A 186 7.02 29.51 18.58
CA LYS A 186 6.60 28.42 19.49
C LYS A 186 6.08 27.18 18.75
N SER A 187 5.86 27.25 17.43
CA SER A 187 5.34 26.16 16.61
C SER A 187 6.11 26.06 15.31
N ASN A 188 7.08 25.17 15.25
CA ASN A 188 7.89 24.93 14.06
C ASN A 188 7.25 23.85 13.18
N LYS A 189 7.04 24.17 11.89
CA LYS A 189 6.69 23.19 10.87
C LYS A 189 7.89 22.29 10.58
N ALA A 190 7.65 21.08 10.06
CA ALA A 190 8.74 20.23 9.56
C ALA A 190 9.50 20.95 8.43
N SER A 191 10.83 20.82 8.42
CA SER A 191 11.71 21.51 7.47
C SER A 191 11.38 21.16 6.01
N LYS A 192 10.99 19.91 5.75
CA LYS A 192 10.74 19.32 4.43
C LYS A 192 11.91 19.47 3.43
N CYS A 193 13.10 19.85 3.92
CA CYS A 193 14.28 20.05 3.09
C CYS A 193 14.88 18.78 2.50
N GLY A 194 14.47 17.61 3.00
CA GLY A 194 14.96 16.30 2.56
C GLY A 194 14.08 15.61 1.53
N THR A 195 14.38 14.33 1.29
CA THR A 195 13.69 13.52 0.27
C THR A 195 12.22 13.28 0.58
N GLY A 196 11.33 13.68 -0.35
CA GLY A 196 9.90 13.45 -0.22
C GLY A 196 9.51 11.96 -0.31
N ARG A 197 10.35 11.12 -0.94
CA ARG A 197 10.14 9.67 -1.04
C ARG A 197 10.32 9.02 0.32
N LEU A 198 11.42 9.30 1.02
CA LEU A 198 11.66 8.79 2.37
C LEU A 198 10.55 9.22 3.34
N ARG A 199 10.13 10.49 3.32
CA ARG A 199 9.00 10.94 4.14
C ARG A 199 7.72 10.15 3.87
N LYS A 200 7.41 9.89 2.58
CA LYS A 200 6.25 9.06 2.21
C LYS A 200 6.35 7.65 2.79
N THR A 201 7.50 7.00 2.65
CA THR A 201 7.72 5.64 3.21
C THR A 201 7.59 5.65 4.73
N LEU A 202 8.17 6.64 5.41
CA LEU A 202 8.04 6.81 6.86
C LEU A 202 6.58 6.98 7.30
N PHE A 203 5.79 7.78 6.60
CA PHE A 203 4.37 7.94 6.91
C PHE A 203 3.58 6.64 6.70
N GLN A 204 3.94 5.83 5.72
CA GLN A 204 3.34 4.51 5.52
C GLN A 204 3.69 3.55 6.67
N VAL A 205 4.94 3.54 7.13
CA VAL A 205 5.36 2.79 8.32
C VAL A 205 4.59 3.25 9.56
N MET A 206 4.44 4.57 9.78
CA MET A 206 3.65 5.11 10.90
C MET A 206 2.17 4.68 10.81
N THR A 207 1.60 4.67 9.60
CA THR A 207 0.22 4.20 9.37
C THR A 207 0.09 2.72 9.73
N THR A 208 1.05 1.88 9.34
CA THR A 208 1.08 0.46 9.69
C THR A 208 1.17 0.24 11.20
N LEU A 209 2.01 1.02 11.90
CA LEU A 209 2.11 0.99 13.36
C LEU A 209 0.78 1.33 14.04
N LEU A 210 0.08 2.37 13.54
CA LEU A 210 -1.23 2.75 14.10
C LEU A 210 -2.32 1.72 13.82
N GLN A 211 -2.27 1.02 12.69
CA GLN A 211 -3.24 -0.01 12.34
C GLN A 211 -3.04 -1.30 13.13
N ASN A 212 -1.78 -1.71 13.32
CA ASN A 212 -1.45 -2.95 14.03
C ASN A 212 -1.39 -2.79 15.55
N ALA A 213 -1.29 -1.54 16.02
CA ALA A 213 -1.30 -1.17 17.45
C ALA A 213 -0.42 -2.05 18.36
N PRO A 214 0.89 -2.25 18.07
CA PRO A 214 1.76 -3.11 18.89
C PRO A 214 2.05 -2.44 20.25
N GLU A 215 1.42 -2.93 21.33
CA GLU A 215 1.37 -2.30 22.65
C GLU A 215 2.75 -1.96 23.22
N ASN A 216 3.74 -2.84 23.02
CA ASN A 216 5.09 -2.71 23.58
C ASN A 216 6.08 -2.00 22.65
N GLU A 217 5.62 -1.43 21.52
CA GLU A 217 6.49 -0.77 20.54
C GLU A 217 6.65 0.73 20.87
N PRO A 218 7.89 1.23 21.08
CA PRO A 218 8.12 2.59 21.57
C PRO A 218 7.63 3.71 20.64
N VAL A 219 7.64 3.49 19.31
CA VAL A 219 7.14 4.48 18.34
C VAL A 219 5.63 4.52 18.35
N TYR A 220 4.98 3.35 18.40
CA TYR A 220 3.52 3.26 18.52
C TYR A 220 3.02 3.94 19.81
N GLN A 221 3.63 3.61 20.96
CA GLN A 221 3.30 4.25 22.23
C GLN A 221 3.42 5.78 22.16
N PHE A 222 4.48 6.25 21.52
CA PHE A 222 4.68 7.69 21.32
C PHE A 222 3.63 8.31 20.40
N LEU A 223 3.29 7.66 19.28
CA LEU A 223 2.25 8.10 18.35
C LEU A 223 0.89 8.16 19.05
N ASN A 224 0.53 7.08 19.77
CA ASN A 224 -0.74 6.98 20.44
C ASN A 224 -0.89 8.02 21.55
N ARG A 225 0.17 8.25 22.34
CA ARG A 225 0.21 9.35 23.33
C ARG A 225 -0.03 10.70 22.68
N LYS A 226 0.69 11.02 21.56
CA LYS A 226 0.53 12.30 20.89
C LYS A 226 -0.85 12.47 20.25
N ARG A 227 -1.46 11.38 19.80
CA ARG A 227 -2.84 11.35 19.33
C ARG A 227 -3.84 11.62 20.46
N SER A 228 -3.66 10.99 21.61
CA SER A 228 -4.53 11.19 22.79
C SER A 228 -4.37 12.59 23.41
N GLU A 229 -3.21 13.24 23.23
CA GLU A 229 -3.01 14.67 23.56
C GLU A 229 -3.77 15.62 22.59
N GLY A 230 -4.54 15.11 21.62
CA GLY A 230 -5.31 15.91 20.65
C GLY A 230 -4.45 16.58 19.58
N LYS A 231 -3.21 16.14 19.35
CA LYS A 231 -2.35 16.72 18.32
C LYS A 231 -2.89 16.43 16.92
N PRO A 232 -2.82 17.37 15.96
CA PRO A 232 -3.22 17.16 14.57
C PRO A 232 -2.46 16.00 13.91
N TYR A 233 -3.12 15.31 12.96
CA TYR A 233 -2.59 14.14 12.28
C TYR A 233 -1.14 14.29 11.79
N TYR A 234 -0.85 15.34 11.03
CA TYR A 234 0.51 15.54 10.49
C TYR A 234 1.55 15.84 11.58
N VAL A 235 1.15 16.40 12.71
CA VAL A 235 2.05 16.71 13.81
C VAL A 235 2.53 15.44 14.48
N TYR A 236 1.61 14.54 14.89
CA TYR A 236 2.01 13.30 15.54
C TYR A 236 2.68 12.31 14.58
N MET A 237 2.26 12.27 13.29
CA MET A 237 2.89 11.43 12.27
C MET A 237 4.35 11.85 12.00
N THR A 238 4.59 13.14 11.87
CA THR A 238 5.96 13.67 11.66
C THR A 238 6.85 13.43 12.90
N ALA A 239 6.31 13.65 14.09
CA ALA A 239 7.03 13.37 15.32
C ALA A 239 7.33 11.88 15.51
N GLY A 240 6.41 11.00 15.14
CA GLY A 240 6.61 9.55 15.10
C GLY A 240 7.68 9.14 14.11
N ALA A 241 7.65 9.67 12.89
CA ALA A 241 8.66 9.44 11.86
C ALA A 241 10.08 9.89 12.32
N ASN A 242 10.16 11.03 12.99
CA ASN A 242 11.43 11.50 13.59
C ASN A 242 11.93 10.51 14.64
N LYS A 243 11.06 10.09 15.57
CA LYS A 243 11.43 9.10 16.60
C LYS A 243 11.84 7.76 15.97
N PHE A 244 11.13 7.28 14.96
CA PHE A 244 11.45 6.05 14.23
C PHE A 244 12.85 6.12 13.61
N LEU A 245 13.18 7.20 12.90
CA LEU A 245 14.50 7.36 12.27
C LEU A 245 15.65 7.39 13.28
N ARG A 246 15.43 7.98 14.44
CA ARG A 246 16.44 7.99 15.52
C ARG A 246 16.69 6.58 16.08
N ILE A 247 15.63 5.76 16.19
CA ILE A 247 15.76 4.35 16.59
C ILE A 247 16.41 3.54 15.46
N TYR A 248 15.99 3.75 14.21
CA TYR A 248 16.60 3.14 13.03
C TYR A 248 18.11 3.38 13.01
N TYR A 249 18.53 4.64 13.10
CA TYR A 249 19.95 5.01 13.14
C TYR A 249 20.72 4.29 14.25
N GLY A 250 20.17 4.27 15.46
CA GLY A 250 20.82 3.62 16.59
C GLY A 250 20.97 2.11 16.41
N LYS A 251 19.90 1.43 15.97
CA LYS A 251 19.90 -0.02 15.77
C LYS A 251 20.83 -0.46 14.63
N VAL A 252 20.75 0.19 13.47
CA VAL A 252 21.57 -0.15 12.31
C VAL A 252 23.05 0.13 12.61
N LYS A 253 23.36 1.30 13.17
CA LYS A 253 24.76 1.65 13.51
C LYS A 253 25.37 0.71 14.56
N ALA A 254 24.60 0.30 15.55
CA ALA A 254 25.06 -0.66 16.55
C ALA A 254 25.34 -2.02 15.93
N HIS A 255 24.47 -2.46 15.02
CA HIS A 255 24.62 -3.74 14.31
C HIS A 255 25.87 -3.73 13.41
N LEU A 256 26.04 -2.72 12.58
CA LEU A 256 27.20 -2.61 11.69
C LEU A 256 28.52 -2.60 12.47
N ARG A 257 28.60 -1.89 13.60
CA ARG A 257 29.77 -1.92 14.49
C ARG A 257 30.03 -3.31 15.09
N SER A 258 28.96 -4.07 15.41
CA SER A 258 29.15 -5.41 15.95
C SER A 258 29.70 -6.40 14.90
N LEU A 259 29.40 -6.18 13.63
CA LEU A 259 29.98 -6.96 12.53
C LEU A 259 31.47 -6.65 12.34
N GLU A 260 31.85 -5.35 12.34
CA GLU A 260 33.24 -4.91 12.23
C GLU A 260 34.15 -5.41 13.38
N GLN A 261 33.59 -5.69 14.56
CA GLN A 261 34.34 -6.21 15.71
C GLN A 261 34.53 -7.72 15.69
N ASN A 262 33.75 -8.42 14.86
CA ASN A 262 33.79 -9.89 14.75
C ASN A 262 34.57 -10.37 13.50
N GLU A 263 35.05 -9.45 12.65
CA GLU A 263 36.01 -9.67 11.56
C GLU A 263 37.44 -9.42 12.04
#